data_ba9d67b50a069de2bf98875763edb491
#
_entry.id   ba9d67b50a069de2bf98875763edb491
#
_cell.length_a   1.000
_cell.length_b   1.000
_cell.length_c   1.000
_cell.angle_alpha   90.00
_cell.angle_beta   90.00
_cell.angle_gamma   90.00
#
_symmetry.space_group_name_H-M   'P 1'
#
loop_
_entity.id
_entity.type
_entity.pdbx_description
1 polymer ?
#
loop_
_entity_poly.entity_id
_entity_poly.type
_entity_poly.pdbx_seq_one_letter_code
_entity_poly.pdbx_strand_id
1 'polypeptide(L)'
;GYYSPEEVVNEYNIEDFSKKNFTNWKFTPSTGKVPLLVIPVITPGDEKLATADNWNLINKAFFGNSSDLYFESVHSYYYKSSFGQLDFTGGTTGFFSPSSIDSKYNKFAGYTEDSVFELPQLALDWAEKEYHLNLNDYDSDNDGYVDGIWFVYLHKAAASNNITWAFTSSTNSINETKEKPIANCFGWASIDFINDA
;
A
#
# COMPACT_ATOMS: atom_id res chain seq x y z
N GLY A 1 -1.94 -25.65 -22.71
CA GLY A 1 -3.26 -25.36 -23.25
C GLY A 1 -3.78 -24.07 -22.65
N TYR A 2 -4.52 -23.29 -23.43
CA TYR A 2 -5.22 -22.12 -22.91
C TYR A 2 -6.57 -22.62 -22.39
N TYR A 3 -6.91 -22.31 -21.16
CA TYR A 3 -8.24 -22.55 -20.61
C TYR A 3 -9.24 -21.56 -21.21
N SER A 4 -10.45 -22.01 -21.47
CA SER A 4 -11.54 -21.10 -21.81
C SER A 4 -11.93 -20.26 -20.56
N PRO A 5 -12.53 -19.05 -20.73
CA PRO A 5 -13.01 -18.28 -19.57
C PRO A 5 -13.98 -19.08 -18.69
N GLU A 6 -14.77 -19.97 -19.25
CA GLU A 6 -15.72 -20.82 -18.53
C GLU A 6 -15.03 -21.92 -17.71
N GLU A 7 -13.92 -22.50 -18.22
CA GLU A 7 -13.12 -23.48 -17.51
C GLU A 7 -12.41 -22.84 -16.32
N VAL A 8 -11.89 -21.60 -16.47
CA VAL A 8 -11.29 -20.85 -15.38
C VAL A 8 -12.32 -20.55 -14.28
N VAL A 9 -13.53 -20.13 -14.65
CA VAL A 9 -14.61 -19.85 -13.71
C VAL A 9 -14.97 -21.10 -12.89
N ASN A 10 -15.01 -22.26 -13.51
CA ASN A 10 -15.38 -23.52 -12.83
C ASN A 10 -14.24 -24.10 -11.97
N GLU A 11 -12.98 -23.97 -12.41
CA GLU A 11 -11.85 -24.56 -11.70
C GLU A 11 -11.48 -23.77 -10.43
N TYR A 12 -11.65 -22.43 -10.43
CA TYR A 12 -11.27 -21.56 -9.30
C TYR A 12 -12.46 -21.06 -8.49
N ASN A 13 -13.68 -21.57 -8.75
CA ASN A 13 -14.91 -21.19 -8.04
C ASN A 13 -15.09 -19.68 -7.92
N ILE A 14 -14.89 -18.96 -9.06
CA ILE A 14 -14.93 -17.50 -9.14
C ILE A 14 -16.28 -16.92 -8.67
N GLU A 15 -17.33 -17.75 -8.61
CA GLU A 15 -18.60 -17.36 -7.97
C GLU A 15 -18.42 -16.97 -6.48
N ASP A 16 -17.45 -17.55 -5.77
CA ASP A 16 -17.13 -17.17 -4.40
C ASP A 16 -16.41 -15.79 -4.34
N PHE A 17 -15.65 -15.42 -5.36
CA PHE A 17 -15.09 -14.09 -5.48
C PHE A 17 -16.16 -13.03 -5.77
N SER A 18 -17.16 -13.34 -6.60
CA SER A 18 -18.26 -12.41 -6.89
C SER A 18 -19.21 -12.19 -5.70
N LYS A 19 -19.22 -13.14 -4.76
CA LYS A 19 -20.00 -13.05 -3.50
C LYS A 19 -19.26 -12.32 -2.38
N LYS A 20 -17.92 -12.15 -2.46
CA LYS A 20 -17.22 -11.22 -1.58
C LYS A 20 -17.69 -9.83 -1.96
N ASN A 21 -18.32 -9.18 -1.01
CA ASN A 21 -18.96 -7.89 -1.18
C ASN A 21 -17.89 -6.81 -1.37
N PHE A 22 -17.38 -6.65 -2.61
CA PHE A 22 -16.43 -5.59 -2.99
C PHE A 22 -17.09 -4.21 -3.05
N THR A 23 -18.33 -4.08 -2.62
CA THR A 23 -19.10 -2.83 -2.73
C THR A 23 -18.48 -1.66 -1.96
N ASN A 24 -17.63 -1.95 -0.99
CA ASN A 24 -16.94 -0.92 -0.19
C ASN A 24 -15.48 -0.73 -0.56
N TRP A 25 -14.98 -1.45 -1.54
CA TRP A 25 -13.61 -1.24 -2.03
C TRP A 25 -13.56 0.02 -2.89
N LYS A 26 -12.66 0.91 -2.52
CA LYS A 26 -12.36 2.14 -3.23
C LYS A 26 -11.03 1.96 -3.93
N PHE A 27 -11.11 1.61 -5.19
CA PHE A 27 -9.93 1.31 -5.99
C PHE A 27 -9.19 2.58 -6.36
N THR A 28 -7.87 2.49 -6.42
CA THR A 28 -7.01 3.53 -6.98
C THR A 28 -7.50 3.89 -8.40
N PRO A 29 -7.67 5.19 -8.72
CA PRO A 29 -8.05 5.61 -10.06
C PRO A 29 -7.08 5.08 -11.12
N SER A 30 -7.60 4.71 -12.28
CA SER A 30 -6.80 4.09 -13.36
C SER A 30 -6.29 5.07 -14.40
N THR A 31 -6.63 6.35 -14.27
CA THR A 31 -6.20 7.44 -15.17
C THR A 31 -6.03 8.74 -14.41
N GLY A 32 -5.28 9.67 -15.01
CA GLY A 32 -5.02 10.98 -14.43
C GLY A 32 -3.79 11.00 -13.54
N LYS A 33 -3.64 12.07 -12.79
CA LYS A 33 -2.62 12.19 -11.73
C LYS A 33 -3.19 11.62 -10.45
N VAL A 34 -2.62 10.53 -9.99
CA VAL A 34 -3.09 9.77 -8.83
C VAL A 34 -2.01 9.80 -7.74
N PRO A 35 -2.25 10.45 -6.62
CA PRO A 35 -1.29 10.54 -5.54
C PRO A 35 -1.22 9.24 -4.75
N LEU A 36 0.00 8.71 -4.58
CA LEU A 36 0.29 7.59 -3.70
C LEU A 36 0.97 8.08 -2.43
N LEU A 37 0.54 7.57 -1.30
CA LEU A 37 1.20 7.73 -0.02
C LEU A 37 1.96 6.46 0.33
N VAL A 38 3.29 6.51 0.27
CA VAL A 38 4.15 5.36 0.58
C VAL A 38 4.68 5.51 2.00
N ILE A 39 4.43 4.52 2.84
CA ILE A 39 4.75 4.55 4.28
C ILE A 39 5.69 3.39 4.61
N PRO A 40 6.99 3.64 4.80
CA PRO A 40 7.91 2.64 5.34
C PRO A 40 7.57 2.32 6.80
N VAL A 41 7.45 1.03 7.15
CA VAL A 41 7.00 0.58 8.47
C VAL A 41 8.12 -0.14 9.21
N ILE A 42 8.49 0.36 10.39
CA ILE A 42 9.41 -0.31 11.30
C ILE A 42 8.66 -1.41 12.04
N THR A 43 9.15 -2.63 11.90
CA THR A 43 8.67 -3.81 12.64
C THR A 43 9.57 -4.11 13.82
N PRO A 44 9.05 -4.80 14.85
CA PRO A 44 9.83 -5.13 16.06
C PRO A 44 11.11 -5.90 15.74
N GLY A 45 12.25 -5.37 16.18
CA GLY A 45 13.56 -5.95 15.97
C GLY A 45 14.27 -5.53 14.68
N ASP A 46 13.61 -4.76 13.83
CA ASP A 46 14.13 -4.30 12.55
C ASP A 46 14.44 -2.79 12.52
N GLU A 47 14.47 -2.14 13.69
CA GLU A 47 14.71 -0.70 13.85
C GLU A 47 16.02 -0.25 13.18
N LYS A 48 17.02 -1.13 13.14
CA LYS A 48 18.32 -0.89 12.49
C LYS A 48 18.22 -0.75 10.96
N LEU A 49 17.12 -1.19 10.36
CA LEU A 49 16.86 -1.07 8.92
C LEU A 49 16.23 0.28 8.56
N ALA A 50 15.84 1.09 9.53
CA ALA A 50 15.35 2.44 9.31
C ALA A 50 16.51 3.40 8.98
N THR A 51 17.12 3.23 7.82
CA THR A 51 18.28 3.98 7.33
C THR A 51 17.93 4.86 6.15
N ALA A 52 18.74 5.91 5.92
CA ALA A 52 18.58 6.76 4.74
C ALA A 52 18.68 5.98 3.42
N ASP A 53 19.54 4.94 3.37
CA ASP A 53 19.71 4.12 2.17
C ASP A 53 18.44 3.31 1.88
N ASN A 54 17.83 2.69 2.87
CA ASN A 54 16.57 1.97 2.72
C ASN A 54 15.41 2.92 2.38
N TRP A 55 15.38 4.10 2.96
CA TRP A 55 14.40 5.11 2.57
C TRP A 55 14.55 5.51 1.10
N ASN A 56 15.78 5.80 0.67
CA ASN A 56 16.07 6.16 -0.72
C ASN A 56 15.71 5.02 -1.69
N LEU A 57 15.97 3.78 -1.32
CA LEU A 57 15.62 2.60 -2.10
C LEU A 57 14.10 2.51 -2.29
N ILE A 58 13.33 2.63 -1.20
CA ILE A 58 11.86 2.61 -1.23
C ILE A 58 11.34 3.76 -2.10
N ASN A 59 11.81 4.99 -1.86
CA ASN A 59 11.37 6.14 -2.63
C ASN A 59 11.65 6.00 -4.14
N LYS A 60 12.81 5.47 -4.51
CA LYS A 60 13.16 5.20 -5.92
C LYS A 60 12.30 4.09 -6.52
N ALA A 61 11.97 3.05 -5.75
CA ALA A 61 11.13 1.96 -6.22
C ALA A 61 9.71 2.44 -6.60
N PHE A 62 9.20 3.45 -5.92
CA PHE A 62 7.89 4.01 -6.22
C PHE A 62 7.94 5.18 -7.21
N PHE A 63 8.87 6.13 -7.02
CA PHE A 63 8.87 7.42 -7.72
C PHE A 63 10.15 7.70 -8.51
N GLY A 64 11.09 6.77 -8.57
CA GLY A 64 12.34 6.94 -9.32
C GLY A 64 12.12 6.94 -10.83
N ASN A 65 13.13 7.41 -11.55
CA ASN A 65 13.17 7.28 -12.99
C ASN A 65 13.56 5.84 -13.37
N SER A 66 13.24 5.43 -14.59
CA SER A 66 13.56 4.08 -15.13
C SER A 66 15.04 3.73 -15.13
N SER A 67 15.95 4.71 -14.95
CA SER A 67 17.40 4.52 -14.85
C SER A 67 17.93 4.41 -13.42
N ASP A 68 17.10 4.63 -12.41
CA ASP A 68 17.56 4.72 -11.01
C ASP A 68 17.75 3.36 -10.34
N LEU A 69 17.07 2.34 -10.86
CA LEU A 69 17.09 0.96 -10.38
C LEU A 69 17.29 -0.01 -11.57
N TYR A 70 17.51 -1.28 -11.29
CA TYR A 70 17.58 -2.34 -12.32
C TYR A 70 16.22 -2.68 -12.93
N PHE A 71 15.14 -2.14 -12.38
CA PHE A 71 13.75 -2.33 -12.81
C PHE A 71 13.02 -0.99 -12.85
N GLU A 72 11.87 -0.95 -13.49
CA GLU A 72 11.02 0.24 -13.53
C GLU A 72 10.46 0.53 -12.13
N SER A 73 10.38 1.82 -11.78
CA SER A 73 9.60 2.24 -10.60
C SER A 73 8.11 2.02 -10.83
N VAL A 74 7.32 2.02 -9.76
CA VAL A 74 5.84 1.98 -9.86
C VAL A 74 5.34 3.11 -10.78
N HIS A 75 5.81 4.35 -10.56
CA HIS A 75 5.48 5.48 -11.41
C HIS A 75 5.85 5.24 -12.88
N SER A 76 7.13 4.93 -13.17
CA SER A 76 7.60 4.81 -14.55
C SER A 76 6.95 3.65 -15.30
N TYR A 77 6.69 2.53 -14.61
CA TYR A 77 6.02 1.37 -15.19
C TYR A 77 4.57 1.70 -15.61
N TYR A 78 3.77 2.25 -14.70
CA TYR A 78 2.38 2.56 -14.99
C TYR A 78 2.23 3.72 -15.97
N TYR A 79 3.10 4.73 -15.89
CA TYR A 79 3.12 5.82 -16.86
C TYR A 79 3.36 5.32 -18.28
N LYS A 80 4.34 4.44 -18.47
CA LYS A 80 4.65 3.84 -19.78
C LYS A 80 3.55 2.88 -20.24
N SER A 81 3.11 1.96 -19.38
CA SER A 81 2.12 0.94 -19.74
C SER A 81 0.73 1.52 -20.03
N SER A 82 0.39 2.65 -19.44
CA SER A 82 -0.85 3.39 -19.70
C SER A 82 -0.74 4.38 -20.87
N PHE A 83 0.41 4.45 -21.55
CA PHE A 83 0.68 5.46 -22.57
C PHE A 83 0.56 6.90 -22.05
N GLY A 84 1.00 7.13 -20.80
CA GLY A 84 0.97 8.42 -20.12
C GLY A 84 -0.41 8.83 -19.58
N GLN A 85 -1.40 7.93 -19.60
CA GLN A 85 -2.74 8.24 -19.08
C GLN A 85 -2.84 8.12 -17.56
N LEU A 86 -1.98 7.31 -16.92
CA LEU A 86 -1.89 7.18 -15.48
C LEU A 86 -0.53 7.70 -15.01
N ASP A 87 -0.56 8.74 -14.19
CA ASP A 87 0.61 9.40 -13.64
C ASP A 87 0.57 9.33 -12.11
N PHE A 88 1.28 8.37 -11.51
CA PHE A 88 1.39 8.27 -10.07
C PHE A 88 2.29 9.37 -9.52
N THR A 89 1.70 10.21 -8.68
CA THR A 89 2.37 11.29 -7.94
C THR A 89 2.38 10.97 -6.44
N GLY A 90 2.72 11.94 -5.60
CA GLY A 90 2.71 11.77 -4.15
C GLY A 90 4.12 11.66 -3.57
N GLY A 91 4.31 10.82 -2.57
CA GLY A 91 5.61 10.73 -1.90
C GLY A 91 5.72 9.64 -0.84
N THR A 92 6.95 9.48 -0.38
CA THR A 92 7.32 8.55 0.69
C THR A 92 7.49 9.33 1.99
N THR A 93 6.76 8.92 3.05
CA THR A 93 6.93 9.48 4.39
C THR A 93 8.27 9.05 5.00
N GLY A 94 8.62 9.58 6.18
CA GLY A 94 9.62 8.93 7.02
C GLY A 94 9.12 7.57 7.55
N PHE A 95 9.93 6.96 8.40
CA PHE A 95 9.61 5.65 8.94
C PHE A 95 8.52 5.72 10.00
N PHE A 96 7.43 5.02 9.77
CA PHE A 96 6.35 4.85 10.72
C PHE A 96 6.63 3.69 11.67
N SER A 97 6.50 3.94 12.97
CA SER A 97 6.61 2.91 14.01
C SER A 97 5.26 2.69 14.68
N PRO A 98 4.50 1.65 14.32
CA PRO A 98 3.19 1.37 14.92
C PRO A 98 3.25 1.23 16.45
N SER A 99 4.36 0.73 16.99
CA SER A 99 4.60 0.60 18.43
C SER A 99 4.62 1.92 19.18
N SER A 100 4.86 3.04 18.50
CA SER A 100 4.79 4.37 19.10
C SER A 100 3.36 4.84 19.37
N ILE A 101 2.37 4.20 18.73
CA ILE A 101 0.95 4.51 18.87
C ILE A 101 0.24 3.49 19.76
N ASP A 102 0.50 2.19 19.54
CA ASP A 102 -0.13 1.11 20.30
C ASP A 102 0.93 0.05 20.67
N SER A 103 1.03 -0.23 21.96
CA SER A 103 1.98 -1.19 22.52
C SER A 103 1.77 -2.63 22.05
N LYS A 104 0.62 -2.98 21.48
CA LYS A 104 0.41 -4.31 20.87
C LYS A 104 1.41 -4.58 19.75
N TYR A 105 1.87 -3.54 19.06
CA TYR A 105 2.85 -3.62 17.98
C TYR A 105 4.31 -3.69 18.46
N ASN A 106 4.58 -3.74 19.76
CA ASN A 106 5.93 -3.99 20.29
C ASN A 106 6.44 -5.41 20.01
N LYS A 107 5.57 -6.32 19.60
CA LYS A 107 5.90 -7.71 19.30
C LYS A 107 5.25 -8.10 17.97
N PHE A 108 5.91 -8.97 17.24
CA PHE A 108 5.40 -9.50 15.97
C PHE A 108 4.02 -10.18 16.11
N ALA A 109 3.74 -10.79 17.27
CA ALA A 109 2.44 -11.37 17.59
C ALA A 109 1.28 -10.33 17.60
N GLY A 110 1.56 -9.04 17.66
CA GLY A 110 0.55 -7.98 17.55
C GLY A 110 0.14 -7.67 16.12
N TYR A 111 0.90 -8.16 15.14
CA TYR A 111 0.60 -8.02 13.71
C TYR A 111 -0.28 -9.20 13.27
N THR A 112 -1.51 -9.22 13.75
CA THR A 112 -2.52 -10.21 13.39
C THR A 112 -3.25 -9.77 12.12
N GLU A 113 -4.04 -10.69 11.55
CA GLU A 113 -4.88 -10.40 10.40
C GLU A 113 -5.83 -9.22 10.66
N ASP A 114 -6.42 -9.15 11.85
CA ASP A 114 -7.30 -8.03 12.25
C ASP A 114 -6.54 -6.71 12.39
N SER A 115 -5.37 -6.72 13.01
CA SER A 115 -4.59 -5.50 13.23
C SER A 115 -4.04 -4.91 11.94
N VAL A 116 -3.82 -5.72 10.90
CA VAL A 116 -3.41 -5.28 9.56
C VAL A 116 -4.45 -4.35 8.94
N PHE A 117 -5.73 -4.58 9.20
CA PHE A 117 -6.80 -3.71 8.69
C PHE A 117 -6.97 -2.40 9.47
N GLU A 118 -6.44 -2.32 10.68
CA GLU A 118 -6.43 -1.07 11.47
C GLU A 118 -5.23 -0.16 11.11
N LEU A 119 -4.10 -0.76 10.74
CA LEU A 119 -2.86 -0.05 10.46
C LEU A 119 -2.98 1.04 9.39
N PRO A 120 -3.73 0.88 8.29
CA PRO A 120 -3.85 1.91 7.28
C PRO A 120 -4.39 3.24 7.83
N GLN A 121 -5.42 3.20 8.66
CA GLN A 121 -5.96 4.43 9.24
C GLN A 121 -5.03 5.02 10.30
N LEU A 122 -4.42 4.19 11.16
CA LEU A 122 -3.45 4.64 12.15
C LEU A 122 -2.23 5.33 11.51
N ALA A 123 -1.72 4.76 10.43
CA ALA A 123 -0.59 5.31 9.70
C ALA A 123 -0.96 6.59 8.94
N LEU A 124 -2.17 6.67 8.40
CA LEU A 124 -2.69 7.86 7.73
C LEU A 124 -2.83 9.02 8.73
N ASP A 125 -3.42 8.77 9.90
CA ASP A 125 -3.58 9.77 10.96
C ASP A 125 -2.21 10.24 11.49
N TRP A 126 -1.26 9.31 11.62
CA TRP A 126 0.11 9.65 11.97
C TRP A 126 0.77 10.54 10.90
N ALA A 127 0.65 10.16 9.62
CA ALA A 127 1.27 10.91 8.52
C ALA A 127 0.68 12.32 8.40
N GLU A 128 -0.65 12.46 8.51
CA GLU A 128 -1.33 13.75 8.54
C GLU A 128 -0.77 14.65 9.64
N LYS A 129 -0.66 14.11 10.86
CA LYS A 129 -0.20 14.87 12.02
C LYS A 129 1.29 15.23 11.92
N GLU A 130 2.13 14.27 11.54
CA GLU A 130 3.59 14.45 11.52
C GLU A 130 4.06 15.36 10.39
N TYR A 131 3.44 15.24 9.21
CA TYR A 131 3.84 16.01 8.01
C TYR A 131 2.88 17.14 7.66
N HIS A 132 1.84 17.37 8.47
CA HIS A 132 0.78 18.36 8.18
C HIS A 132 0.18 18.19 6.79
N LEU A 133 -0.05 16.93 6.39
CA LEU A 133 -0.61 16.60 5.09
C LEU A 133 -2.06 17.08 5.00
N ASN A 134 -2.41 17.64 3.87
CA ASN A 134 -3.80 17.83 3.50
C ASN A 134 -4.27 16.55 2.78
N LEU A 135 -5.07 15.73 3.44
CA LEU A 135 -5.51 14.45 2.89
C LEU A 135 -6.36 14.59 1.63
N ASN A 136 -6.99 15.76 1.40
CA ASN A 136 -7.69 16.03 0.15
C ASN A 136 -6.76 16.06 -1.07
N ASP A 137 -5.46 16.31 -0.87
CA ASP A 137 -4.47 16.25 -1.95
C ASP A 137 -4.16 14.80 -2.38
N TYR A 138 -4.66 13.81 -1.62
CA TYR A 138 -4.52 12.37 -1.86
C TYR A 138 -5.85 11.68 -2.24
N ASP A 139 -6.88 12.44 -2.55
CA ASP A 139 -8.20 12.00 -2.99
C ASP A 139 -8.52 12.70 -4.31
N SER A 140 -7.97 12.18 -5.41
CA SER A 140 -8.02 12.86 -6.71
C SER A 140 -9.39 12.80 -7.38
N ASP A 141 -10.22 11.83 -7.03
CA ASP A 141 -11.58 11.66 -7.56
C ASP A 141 -12.67 12.18 -6.62
N ASN A 142 -12.29 12.70 -5.43
CA ASN A 142 -13.15 13.28 -4.41
C ASN A 142 -14.23 12.30 -3.93
N ASP A 143 -13.88 11.02 -3.80
CA ASP A 143 -14.80 10.01 -3.32
C ASP A 143 -14.79 9.87 -1.78
N GLY A 144 -13.88 10.59 -1.10
CA GLY A 144 -13.73 10.62 0.35
C GLY A 144 -12.74 9.59 0.88
N TYR A 145 -11.90 9.04 0.01
CA TYR A 145 -10.87 8.08 0.38
C TYR A 145 -9.53 8.45 -0.25
N VAL A 146 -8.45 8.13 0.46
CA VAL A 146 -7.12 8.28 -0.10
C VAL A 146 -6.93 7.29 -1.25
N ASP A 147 -6.52 7.76 -2.42
CA ASP A 147 -6.44 7.00 -3.67
C ASP A 147 -5.50 5.79 -3.61
N GLY A 148 -4.43 5.89 -2.84
CA GLY A 148 -3.49 4.78 -2.68
C GLY A 148 -2.55 4.96 -1.50
N ILE A 149 -2.53 3.94 -0.63
CA ILE A 149 -1.57 3.82 0.46
C ILE A 149 -0.76 2.56 0.25
N TRP A 150 0.56 2.68 0.34
CA TRP A 150 1.47 1.54 0.28
C TRP A 150 2.33 1.47 1.53
N PHE A 151 2.32 0.29 2.15
CA PHE A 151 3.19 -0.03 3.28
C PHE A 151 4.38 -0.85 2.79
N VAL A 152 5.59 -0.42 3.16
CA VAL A 152 6.81 -1.19 2.93
C VAL A 152 7.40 -1.56 4.28
N TYR A 153 7.26 -2.83 4.66
CA TYR A 153 7.78 -3.34 5.92
C TYR A 153 9.27 -3.56 5.86
N LEU A 154 9.97 -3.09 6.88
CA LEU A 154 11.40 -3.32 7.06
C LEU A 154 11.69 -4.73 7.62
N HIS A 155 10.86 -5.69 7.31
CA HIS A 155 11.00 -7.08 7.73
C HIS A 155 11.18 -7.99 6.53
N LYS A 156 11.99 -9.04 6.71
CA LYS A 156 12.18 -10.03 5.66
C LYS A 156 10.89 -10.77 5.35
N ALA A 157 10.59 -10.88 4.06
CA ALA A 157 9.50 -11.74 3.61
C ALA A 157 9.77 -13.19 4.01
N ALA A 158 8.81 -13.83 4.67
CA ALA A 158 8.91 -15.23 5.04
C ALA A 158 7.70 -16.00 4.52
N ALA A 159 7.95 -17.10 3.82
CA ALA A 159 6.90 -17.96 3.28
C ALA A 159 5.93 -18.51 4.35
N SER A 160 6.38 -18.56 5.61
CA SER A 160 5.59 -18.98 6.76
C SER A 160 4.80 -17.86 7.45
N ASN A 161 5.00 -16.60 7.00
CA ASN A 161 4.36 -15.43 7.59
C ASN A 161 3.63 -14.65 6.51
N ASN A 162 2.32 -14.86 6.42
CA ASN A 162 1.48 -14.21 5.42
C ASN A 162 1.44 -12.68 5.55
N ILE A 163 1.78 -12.14 6.72
CA ILE A 163 1.71 -10.69 7.00
C ILE A 163 2.80 -9.91 6.26
N THR A 164 3.97 -10.50 6.04
CA THR A 164 5.08 -9.84 5.33
C THR A 164 5.11 -10.14 3.82
N TRP A 165 4.18 -10.95 3.34
CA TRP A 165 4.01 -11.21 1.91
C TRP A 165 3.35 -10.03 1.19
N ALA A 166 3.64 -9.85 -0.10
CA ALA A 166 3.04 -8.76 -0.87
C ALA A 166 1.56 -9.05 -1.18
N PHE A 167 0.69 -8.10 -0.85
CA PHE A 167 -0.73 -8.17 -1.20
C PHE A 167 -1.37 -6.77 -1.26
N THR A 168 -2.57 -6.71 -1.79
CA THR A 168 -3.45 -5.55 -1.70
C THR A 168 -4.73 -5.94 -0.99
N SER A 169 -5.30 -5.03 -0.21
CA SER A 169 -6.55 -5.25 0.51
C SER A 169 -7.28 -3.92 0.75
N SER A 170 -8.40 -4.00 1.46
CA SER A 170 -9.20 -2.84 1.85
C SER A 170 -9.55 -2.92 3.33
N THR A 171 -9.58 -1.78 4.01
CA THR A 171 -10.09 -1.67 5.39
C THR A 171 -11.59 -1.92 5.47
N ASN A 172 -12.32 -1.89 4.35
CA ASN A 172 -13.77 -1.90 4.27
C ASN A 172 -14.45 -0.75 5.04
N SER A 173 -13.70 0.29 5.39
CA SER A 173 -14.21 1.46 6.08
C SER A 173 -15.19 2.23 5.20
N ILE A 174 -16.21 2.83 5.82
CA ILE A 174 -17.20 3.67 5.14
C ILE A 174 -17.02 5.11 5.63
N ASN A 175 -16.83 6.02 4.69
CA ASN A 175 -16.76 7.46 4.94
C ASN A 175 -18.12 8.11 4.60
N GLU A 176 -18.97 8.26 5.59
CA GLU A 176 -20.31 8.80 5.40
C GLU A 176 -20.31 10.31 5.10
N THR A 177 -19.38 11.04 5.71
CA THR A 177 -19.36 12.52 5.63
C THR A 177 -18.58 13.05 4.45
N LYS A 178 -17.55 12.33 4.01
CA LYS A 178 -16.57 12.76 2.98
C LYS A 178 -15.89 14.11 3.27
N GLU A 179 -15.99 14.61 4.49
CA GLU A 179 -15.37 15.88 4.89
C GLU A 179 -13.85 15.78 4.92
N LYS A 180 -13.35 14.59 5.22
CA LYS A 180 -11.93 14.26 5.28
C LYS A 180 -11.72 12.87 4.71
N PRO A 181 -10.80 12.68 3.75
CA PRO A 181 -10.49 11.36 3.23
C PRO A 181 -9.95 10.42 4.30
N ILE A 182 -10.36 9.16 4.24
CA ILE A 182 -9.91 8.08 5.13
C ILE A 182 -9.21 6.98 4.33
N ALA A 183 -8.53 6.07 5.04
CA ALA A 183 -7.92 4.90 4.41
C ALA A 183 -8.98 3.89 3.96
N ASN A 184 -8.78 3.31 2.76
CA ASN A 184 -9.58 2.19 2.29
C ASN A 184 -8.67 1.16 1.61
N CYS A 185 -8.40 1.27 0.32
CA CYS A 185 -7.49 0.37 -0.38
C CYS A 185 -6.03 0.64 -0.03
N PHE A 186 -5.27 -0.42 0.20
CA PHE A 186 -3.85 -0.33 0.51
C PHE A 186 -3.07 -1.48 -0.10
N GLY A 187 -1.81 -1.20 -0.42
CA GLY A 187 -0.81 -2.18 -0.78
C GLY A 187 0.13 -2.44 0.39
N TRP A 188 0.74 -3.64 0.40
CA TRP A 188 1.54 -4.12 1.50
C TRP A 188 2.66 -5.02 0.97
N ALA A 189 3.90 -4.73 1.29
CA ALA A 189 5.04 -5.53 0.86
C ALA A 189 6.20 -5.44 1.84
N SER A 190 7.03 -6.49 1.89
CA SER A 190 8.34 -6.44 2.53
C SER A 190 9.34 -5.64 1.68
N ILE A 191 10.31 -5.01 2.33
CA ILE A 191 11.45 -4.36 1.66
C ILE A 191 12.27 -5.37 0.83
N ASP A 192 12.22 -6.66 1.15
CA ASP A 192 12.95 -7.71 0.39
C ASP A 192 12.49 -7.77 -1.06
N PHE A 193 11.21 -7.48 -1.35
CA PHE A 193 10.71 -7.43 -2.74
C PHE A 193 11.33 -6.30 -3.58
N ILE A 194 12.00 -5.36 -2.92
CA ILE A 194 12.72 -4.27 -3.57
C ILE A 194 14.22 -4.59 -3.65
N ASN A 195 14.77 -5.28 -2.63
CA ASN A 195 16.22 -5.57 -2.52
C ASN A 195 16.69 -6.77 -3.36
N ASP A 196 15.79 -7.72 -3.65
CA ASP A 196 16.14 -8.96 -4.36
C ASP A 196 16.03 -8.83 -5.90
N ALA A 197 15.93 -7.61 -6.39
CA ALA A 197 15.83 -7.32 -7.81
C ALA A 197 17.21 -7.05 -8.45
#